data_4794a8495125d7659713865554998a63
#
_entry.id   4794a8495125d7659713865554998a63
#
_cell.length_a   1.000
_cell.length_b   1.000
_cell.length_c   1.000
_cell.angle_alpha   90.00
_cell.angle_beta   90.00
_cell.angle_gamma   90.00
#
_symmetry.space_group_name_H-M   'P 1'
#
loop_
_entity.id
_entity.type
_entity.pdbx_description
1 polymer ?
#
loop_
_entity_poly.entity_id
_entity_poly.type
_entity_poly.pdbx_seq_one_letter_code
_entity_poly.pdbx_strand_id
1 'polypeptide(L)'
;FTKMGYGFCKFNTTHNGGTISNGIDFPDPMSLSRNTYSKEIADVKAVVKWIDRKVDLWTGHLIGHSKGGAIALISGQSIPFIRSISTWASIASIEERFPKGSSLEEWKSNGLRTIKNGRTLQDLPQSIEIWEDFQQNKSNYDLKQICKTCQKPLFIGHGENDTSVSLDNGERLSKWSNTKLNIIDNADHVFQSKHPWIEETLPHALKTLCERTERFISNTVI
;
A
#
# COMPACT_ATOMS: atom_id res chain seq x y z
N PHE A 1 -6.20 -9.62 -13.58
CA PHE A 1 -4.83 -9.81 -14.07
C PHE A 1 -4.59 -11.26 -14.52
N THR A 2 -4.99 -12.29 -13.79
CA THR A 2 -4.78 -13.70 -14.17
C THR A 2 -5.45 -14.07 -15.50
N LYS A 3 -6.65 -13.55 -15.80
CA LYS A 3 -7.31 -13.71 -17.11
C LYS A 3 -6.55 -13.02 -18.27
N MET A 4 -5.61 -12.15 -17.94
CA MET A 4 -4.76 -11.43 -18.90
C MET A 4 -3.36 -12.07 -19.04
N GLY A 5 -3.15 -13.27 -18.46
CA GLY A 5 -1.91 -14.01 -18.57
C GLY A 5 -0.84 -13.70 -17.52
N TYR A 6 -1.15 -12.87 -16.52
CA TYR A 6 -0.22 -12.56 -15.43
C TYR A 6 -0.34 -13.58 -14.28
N GLY A 7 0.79 -13.98 -13.70
CA GLY A 7 0.81 -14.55 -12.36
C GLY A 7 0.44 -13.45 -11.34
N PHE A 8 -0.45 -13.74 -10.41
CA PHE A 8 -0.87 -12.77 -9.38
C PHE A 8 -0.63 -13.33 -7.99
N CYS A 9 0.24 -12.66 -7.23
CA CYS A 9 0.54 -13.00 -5.85
C CYS A 9 -0.03 -11.94 -4.90
N LYS A 10 -0.95 -12.36 -4.03
CA LYS A 10 -1.48 -11.56 -2.93
C LYS A 10 -1.08 -12.25 -1.62
N PHE A 11 -0.56 -11.49 -0.69
CA PHE A 11 -0.11 -12.02 0.60
C PHE A 11 -0.54 -11.11 1.75
N ASN A 12 -0.63 -11.69 2.93
CA ASN A 12 -0.76 -10.96 4.18
C ASN A 12 0.64 -10.68 4.74
N THR A 13 0.84 -9.48 5.27
CA THR A 13 2.06 -9.18 6.03
C THR A 13 2.05 -9.95 7.35
N THR A 14 3.23 -10.25 7.88
CA THR A 14 3.40 -11.09 9.09
C THR A 14 2.60 -10.56 10.28
N HIS A 15 2.47 -9.24 10.40
CA HIS A 15 1.78 -8.57 11.51
C HIS A 15 0.47 -7.89 11.06
N ASN A 16 -0.27 -8.48 10.14
CA ASN A 16 -1.53 -7.90 9.69
C ASN A 16 -2.73 -8.18 10.62
N GLY A 17 -2.54 -9.02 11.63
CA GLY A 17 -3.58 -9.38 12.60
C GLY A 17 -4.66 -10.34 12.07
N GLY A 18 -4.62 -10.72 10.81
CA GLY A 18 -5.51 -11.70 10.19
C GLY A 18 -4.95 -13.12 10.24
N THR A 19 -5.82 -14.11 10.06
CA THR A 19 -5.46 -15.52 9.92
C THR A 19 -6.05 -16.11 8.63
N ILE A 20 -5.59 -17.29 8.24
CA ILE A 20 -6.13 -18.01 7.07
C ILE A 20 -7.63 -18.32 7.26
N SER A 21 -8.03 -18.66 8.49
CA SER A 21 -9.41 -19.00 8.83
C SER A 21 -10.32 -17.78 9.02
N ASN A 22 -9.76 -16.62 9.29
CA ASN A 22 -10.48 -15.36 9.42
C ASN A 22 -9.68 -14.23 8.77
N GLY A 23 -9.94 -13.99 7.49
CA GLY A 23 -9.33 -12.91 6.70
C GLY A 23 -10.16 -11.61 6.69
N ILE A 24 -11.32 -11.58 7.35
CA ILE A 24 -12.22 -10.42 7.36
C ILE A 24 -11.92 -9.53 8.55
N ASP A 25 -11.83 -10.11 9.72
CA ASP A 25 -11.54 -9.43 10.99
C ASP A 25 -10.05 -9.51 11.34
N PHE A 26 -9.69 -8.89 12.46
CA PHE A 26 -8.34 -8.95 13.02
C PHE A 26 -8.36 -9.79 14.31
N PRO A 27 -8.34 -11.13 14.20
CA PRO A 27 -8.42 -12.02 15.37
C PRO A 27 -7.19 -11.96 16.28
N ASP A 28 -6.06 -11.46 15.76
CA ASP A 28 -4.84 -11.24 16.53
C ASP A 28 -4.48 -9.74 16.57
N PRO A 29 -5.20 -8.94 17.38
CA PRO A 29 -4.95 -7.51 17.49
C PRO A 29 -3.59 -7.20 18.12
N MET A 30 -3.04 -8.10 18.94
CA MET A 30 -1.72 -7.90 19.55
C MET A 30 -0.58 -8.05 18.54
N SER A 31 -0.67 -9.01 17.63
CA SER A 31 0.26 -9.08 16.50
C SER A 31 0.16 -7.80 15.64
N LEU A 32 -1.06 -7.39 15.28
CA LEU A 32 -1.30 -6.16 14.54
C LEU A 32 -0.71 -4.92 15.24
N SER A 33 -0.85 -4.83 16.57
CA SER A 33 -0.36 -3.67 17.33
C SER A 33 1.14 -3.42 17.16
N ARG A 34 1.91 -4.49 16.96
CA ARG A 34 3.37 -4.48 16.82
C ARG A 34 3.83 -4.39 15.37
N ASN A 35 2.90 -4.15 14.44
CA ASN A 35 3.26 -3.95 13.03
C ASN A 35 4.04 -2.64 12.85
N THR A 36 5.05 -2.65 11.99
CA THR A 36 5.86 -1.47 11.62
C THR A 36 6.10 -1.42 10.12
N TYR A 37 6.53 -0.27 9.62
CA TYR A 37 6.87 -0.11 8.19
C TYR A 37 8.05 -0.98 7.78
N SER A 38 9.09 -1.08 8.63
CA SER A 38 10.24 -1.97 8.40
C SER A 38 9.82 -3.43 8.23
N LYS A 39 8.89 -3.92 9.06
CA LYS A 39 8.38 -5.29 8.98
C LYS A 39 7.63 -5.52 7.67
N GLU A 40 6.73 -4.61 7.28
CA GLU A 40 6.00 -4.73 6.00
C GLU A 40 6.93 -4.69 4.79
N ILE A 41 7.96 -3.84 4.80
CA ILE A 41 8.98 -3.78 3.75
C ILE A 41 9.79 -5.08 3.70
N ALA A 42 10.14 -5.64 4.86
CA ALA A 42 10.83 -6.93 4.94
C ALA A 42 9.97 -8.07 4.38
N ASP A 43 8.68 -8.08 4.67
CA ASP A 43 7.72 -9.06 4.14
C ASP A 43 7.63 -9.00 2.61
N VAL A 44 7.52 -7.79 2.02
CA VAL A 44 7.57 -7.63 0.55
C VAL A 44 8.84 -8.24 -0.04
N LYS A 45 10.01 -7.92 0.55
CA LYS A 45 11.30 -8.46 0.09
C LYS A 45 11.38 -9.99 0.24
N ALA A 46 10.83 -10.53 1.33
CA ALA A 46 10.78 -11.96 1.58
C ALA A 46 9.91 -12.70 0.54
N VAL A 47 8.73 -12.15 0.22
CA VAL A 47 7.83 -12.71 -0.80
C VAL A 47 8.50 -12.67 -2.19
N VAL A 48 9.10 -11.55 -2.57
CA VAL A 48 9.82 -11.45 -3.85
C VAL A 48 10.96 -12.47 -3.93
N LYS A 49 11.76 -12.59 -2.86
CA LYS A 49 12.83 -13.59 -2.79
C LYS A 49 12.30 -15.04 -2.84
N TRP A 50 11.10 -15.27 -2.29
CA TRP A 50 10.47 -16.58 -2.37
C TRP A 50 10.01 -16.89 -3.81
N ILE A 51 9.40 -15.94 -4.52
CA ILE A 51 9.00 -16.08 -5.92
C ILE A 51 10.24 -16.36 -6.78
N ASP A 52 11.30 -15.59 -6.60
CA ASP A 52 12.56 -15.72 -7.34
C ASP A 52 13.19 -17.12 -7.25
N ARG A 53 12.96 -17.83 -6.15
CA ARG A 53 13.41 -19.21 -5.98
C ARG A 53 12.47 -20.26 -6.57
N LYS A 54 11.26 -19.88 -6.98
CA LYS A 54 10.22 -20.80 -7.44
C LYS A 54 9.88 -20.66 -8.92
N VAL A 55 10.21 -19.51 -9.50
CA VAL A 55 9.84 -19.18 -10.88
C VAL A 55 11.09 -18.69 -11.63
N ASP A 56 11.47 -19.42 -12.66
CA ASP A 56 12.60 -19.04 -13.51
C ASP A 56 12.23 -17.88 -14.45
N LEU A 57 13.21 -17.00 -14.74
CA LEU A 57 13.10 -15.93 -15.75
C LEU A 57 11.83 -15.07 -15.62
N TRP A 58 11.50 -14.64 -14.41
CA TRP A 58 10.36 -13.79 -14.16
C TRP A 58 10.72 -12.30 -14.05
N THR A 59 9.75 -11.47 -14.34
CA THR A 59 9.76 -10.05 -13.99
C THR A 59 8.48 -9.72 -13.23
N GLY A 60 8.54 -8.80 -12.31
CA GLY A 60 7.40 -8.46 -11.46
C GLY A 60 7.01 -7.00 -11.52
N HIS A 61 5.76 -6.74 -11.17
CA HIS A 61 5.20 -5.41 -10.96
C HIS A 61 4.60 -5.37 -9.56
N LEU A 62 4.90 -4.34 -8.78
CA LEU A 62 4.29 -4.15 -7.48
C LEU A 62 3.05 -3.28 -7.62
N ILE A 63 1.95 -3.72 -7.01
CA ILE A 63 0.73 -2.92 -6.88
C ILE A 63 0.47 -2.75 -5.38
N GLY A 64 0.40 -1.50 -4.92
CA GLY A 64 0.10 -1.19 -3.53
C GLY A 64 -1.09 -0.25 -3.40
N HIS A 65 -2.02 -0.57 -2.49
CA HIS A 65 -3.19 0.25 -2.18
C HIS A 65 -3.02 0.97 -0.85
N SER A 66 -3.41 2.23 -0.79
CA SER A 66 -3.40 3.04 0.43
C SER A 66 -2.00 3.10 1.07
N LYS A 67 -1.83 2.74 2.35
CA LYS A 67 -0.52 2.54 2.99
C LYS A 67 0.39 1.59 2.19
N GLY A 68 -0.19 0.53 1.61
CA GLY A 68 0.54 -0.42 0.77
C GLY A 68 1.16 0.20 -0.48
N GLY A 69 0.62 1.32 -0.98
CA GLY A 69 1.22 2.09 -2.07
C GLY A 69 2.55 2.72 -1.65
N ALA A 70 2.63 3.29 -0.45
CA ALA A 70 3.88 3.80 0.11
C ALA A 70 4.90 2.67 0.33
N ILE A 71 4.46 1.52 0.87
CA ILE A 71 5.32 0.33 1.04
C ILE A 71 5.84 -0.17 -0.31
N ALA A 72 5.00 -0.20 -1.36
CA ALA A 72 5.42 -0.60 -2.69
C ALA A 72 6.47 0.36 -3.29
N LEU A 73 6.32 1.67 -3.11
CA LEU A 73 7.31 2.66 -3.52
C LEU A 73 8.64 2.48 -2.80
N ILE A 74 8.61 2.36 -1.46
CA ILE A 74 9.82 2.22 -0.65
C ILE A 74 10.57 0.94 -0.97
N SER A 75 9.86 -0.19 -1.06
CA SER A 75 10.49 -1.50 -1.30
C SER A 75 10.85 -1.72 -2.77
N GLY A 76 9.95 -1.35 -3.68
CA GLY A 76 10.05 -1.70 -5.10
C GLY A 76 11.19 -1.03 -5.84
N GLN A 77 11.58 0.20 -5.46
CA GLN A 77 12.66 0.93 -6.12
C GLN A 77 14.01 0.17 -6.08
N SER A 78 14.26 -0.58 -5.01
CA SER A 78 15.54 -1.28 -4.77
C SER A 78 15.55 -2.77 -5.17
N ILE A 79 14.41 -3.34 -5.58
CA ILE A 79 14.32 -4.77 -5.93
C ILE A 79 14.53 -4.94 -7.44
N PRO A 80 15.63 -5.61 -7.89
CA PRO A 80 15.98 -5.67 -9.32
C PRO A 80 14.90 -6.29 -10.22
N PHE A 81 14.22 -7.33 -9.75
CA PHE A 81 13.19 -8.07 -10.52
C PHE A 81 11.90 -7.27 -10.71
N ILE A 82 11.67 -6.23 -9.90
CA ILE A 82 10.51 -5.36 -10.05
C ILE A 82 10.76 -4.35 -11.16
N ARG A 83 9.94 -4.39 -12.19
CA ARG A 83 10.07 -3.53 -13.39
C ARG A 83 9.28 -2.25 -13.29
N SER A 84 8.15 -2.26 -12.60
CA SER A 84 7.34 -1.06 -12.37
C SER A 84 6.58 -1.13 -11.06
N ILE A 85 6.07 0.03 -10.62
CA ILE A 85 5.32 0.16 -9.36
C ILE A 85 4.03 0.91 -9.66
N SER A 86 2.91 0.35 -9.19
CA SER A 86 1.60 0.98 -9.27
C SER A 86 1.10 1.31 -7.87
N THR A 87 0.68 2.55 -7.67
CA THR A 87 0.05 3.01 -6.43
C THR A 87 -1.42 3.29 -6.67
N TRP A 88 -2.27 2.73 -5.83
CA TRP A 88 -3.72 2.91 -5.86
C TRP A 88 -4.16 3.63 -4.58
N ALA A 89 -4.73 4.82 -4.68
CA ALA A 89 -5.17 5.62 -3.53
C ALA A 89 -4.11 5.71 -2.41
N SER A 90 -2.84 5.89 -2.80
CA SER A 90 -1.71 5.84 -1.87
C SER A 90 -1.55 7.12 -1.07
N ILE A 91 -1.09 6.98 0.18
CA ILE A 91 -0.60 8.09 0.97
C ILE A 91 0.70 8.67 0.35
N ALA A 92 0.87 9.98 0.44
CA ALA A 92 2.09 10.68 0.01
C ALA A 92 3.03 11.00 1.18
N SER A 93 2.59 10.80 2.42
CA SER A 93 3.41 11.01 3.62
C SER A 93 3.05 10.01 4.71
N ILE A 94 4.06 9.32 5.20
CA ILE A 94 3.93 8.46 6.39
C ILE A 94 3.84 9.33 7.66
N GLU A 95 4.58 10.43 7.72
CA GLU A 95 4.60 11.33 8.88
C GLU A 95 3.21 11.92 9.19
N GLU A 96 2.44 12.22 8.17
CA GLU A 96 1.08 12.77 8.30
C GLU A 96 0.06 11.79 8.91
N ARG A 97 0.42 10.51 9.03
CA ARG A 97 -0.43 9.47 9.66
C ARG A 97 -0.29 9.41 11.17
N PHE A 98 0.67 10.13 11.74
CA PHE A 98 0.91 10.16 13.19
C PHE A 98 0.21 11.35 13.86
N PRO A 99 -0.26 11.17 15.11
CA PRO A 99 -0.75 12.28 15.89
C PRO A 99 0.38 13.27 16.19
N LYS A 100 0.02 14.49 16.55
CA LYS A 100 0.96 15.56 16.91
C LYS A 100 0.61 16.14 18.28
N GLY A 101 1.55 16.90 18.86
CA GLY A 101 1.32 17.58 20.12
C GLY A 101 1.03 16.64 21.28
N SER A 102 0.07 17.00 22.14
CA SER A 102 -0.27 16.26 23.35
C SER A 102 -0.68 14.79 23.07
N SER A 103 -1.40 14.53 21.98
CA SER A 103 -1.80 13.16 21.62
C SER A 103 -0.61 12.26 21.27
N LEU A 104 0.47 12.81 20.74
CA LEU A 104 1.70 12.05 20.51
C LEU A 104 2.42 11.78 21.83
N GLU A 105 2.51 12.77 22.71
CA GLU A 105 3.18 12.61 24.00
C GLU A 105 2.42 11.61 24.91
N GLU A 106 1.09 11.65 24.88
CA GLU A 106 0.27 10.65 25.56
C GLU A 106 0.53 9.23 25.04
N TRP A 107 0.59 9.07 23.70
CA TRP A 107 0.91 7.77 23.11
C TRP A 107 2.31 7.29 23.46
N LYS A 108 3.32 8.17 23.46
CA LYS A 108 4.68 7.84 23.92
C LYS A 108 4.70 7.38 25.38
N SER A 109 3.97 8.08 26.26
CA SER A 109 3.88 7.74 27.67
C SER A 109 3.20 6.39 27.91
N ASN A 110 2.13 6.11 27.17
CA ASN A 110 1.32 4.89 27.34
C ASN A 110 1.88 3.69 26.57
N GLY A 111 2.77 3.93 25.59
CA GLY A 111 3.32 2.90 24.71
C GLY A 111 2.31 2.30 23.71
N LEU A 112 1.02 2.52 23.93
CA LEU A 112 -0.09 1.97 23.15
C LEU A 112 -1.18 3.01 22.96
N ARG A 113 -1.78 3.03 21.78
CA ARG A 113 -3.03 3.78 21.50
C ARG A 113 -4.03 2.90 20.80
N THR A 114 -5.29 3.31 20.79
CA THR A 114 -6.36 2.64 20.04
C THR A 114 -6.68 3.44 18.79
N ILE A 115 -6.81 2.74 17.66
CA ILE A 115 -7.29 3.30 16.39
C ILE A 115 -8.54 2.54 15.95
N LYS A 116 -9.56 3.27 15.48
CA LYS A 116 -10.78 2.65 14.98
C LYS A 116 -10.59 2.22 13.52
N ASN A 117 -10.85 0.95 13.25
CA ASN A 117 -10.85 0.45 11.87
C ASN A 117 -12.14 0.87 11.17
N GLY A 118 -12.02 1.62 10.06
CA GLY A 118 -13.19 2.13 9.34
C GLY A 118 -14.03 1.04 8.64
N ARG A 119 -13.46 -0.14 8.37
CA ARG A 119 -14.15 -1.25 7.70
C ARG A 119 -14.84 -2.19 8.69
N THR A 120 -14.11 -2.66 9.71
CA THR A 120 -14.60 -3.65 10.66
C THR A 120 -15.21 -3.05 11.91
N LEU A 121 -15.05 -1.73 12.10
CA LEU A 121 -15.44 -0.97 13.30
C LEU A 121 -14.76 -1.46 14.60
N GLN A 122 -13.77 -2.35 14.48
CA GLN A 122 -12.97 -2.82 15.61
C GLN A 122 -12.06 -1.69 16.13
N ASP A 123 -11.89 -1.68 17.43
CA ASP A 123 -10.88 -0.88 18.09
C ASP A 123 -9.57 -1.67 18.10
N LEU A 124 -8.59 -1.19 17.34
CA LEU A 124 -7.32 -1.88 17.11
C LEU A 124 -6.20 -1.20 17.88
N PRO A 125 -5.44 -1.95 18.69
CA PRO A 125 -4.29 -1.39 19.38
C PRO A 125 -3.15 -1.10 18.40
N GLN A 126 -2.43 -0.01 18.64
CA GLN A 126 -1.23 0.36 17.90
C GLN A 126 -0.10 0.71 18.88
N SER A 127 0.97 -0.07 18.86
CA SER A 127 2.17 0.18 19.66
C SER A 127 2.91 1.41 19.17
N ILE A 128 3.61 2.09 20.08
CA ILE A 128 4.50 3.20 19.78
C ILE A 128 5.68 2.75 18.88
N GLU A 129 5.98 1.45 18.80
CA GLU A 129 7.03 0.88 17.97
C GLU A 129 6.94 1.35 16.49
N ILE A 130 5.74 1.55 15.95
CA ILE A 130 5.58 2.02 14.57
C ILE A 130 6.06 3.47 14.38
N TRP A 131 5.89 4.32 15.38
CA TRP A 131 6.40 5.68 15.36
C TRP A 131 7.92 5.70 15.55
N GLU A 132 8.46 4.88 16.46
CA GLU A 132 9.89 4.72 16.68
C GLU A 132 10.58 4.20 15.43
N ASP A 133 10.02 3.18 14.77
CA ASP A 133 10.50 2.66 13.48
C ASP A 133 10.51 3.77 12.42
N PHE A 134 9.45 4.57 12.34
CA PHE A 134 9.41 5.71 11.44
C PHE A 134 10.52 6.73 11.75
N GLN A 135 10.73 7.10 13.02
CA GLN A 135 11.77 8.06 13.41
C GLN A 135 13.17 7.56 13.07
N GLN A 136 13.46 6.28 13.32
CA GLN A 136 14.74 5.65 12.99
C GLN A 136 15.01 5.58 11.49
N ASN A 137 13.95 5.47 10.68
CA ASN A 137 14.04 5.28 9.24
C ASN A 137 13.50 6.47 8.42
N LYS A 138 13.32 7.63 9.03
CA LYS A 138 12.65 8.79 8.44
C LYS A 138 13.16 9.14 7.03
N SER A 139 14.48 9.13 6.83
CA SER A 139 15.10 9.42 5.54
C SER A 139 14.80 8.35 4.48
N ASN A 140 14.70 7.08 4.89
CA ASN A 140 14.38 5.96 4.01
C ASN A 140 12.90 5.93 3.62
N TYR A 141 12.05 6.63 4.38
CA TYR A 141 10.60 6.70 4.19
C TYR A 141 10.14 8.03 3.59
N ASP A 142 11.05 8.86 3.14
CA ASP A 142 10.73 10.11 2.43
C ASP A 142 10.20 9.81 1.02
N LEU A 143 8.87 9.70 0.91
CA LEU A 143 8.18 9.40 -0.35
C LEU A 143 8.43 10.47 -1.42
N LYS A 144 8.64 11.73 -1.02
CA LYS A 144 8.99 12.80 -1.95
C LYS A 144 10.35 12.54 -2.60
N GLN A 145 11.36 12.19 -1.78
CA GLN A 145 12.69 11.87 -2.30
C GLN A 145 12.66 10.59 -3.13
N ILE A 146 11.95 9.56 -2.65
CA ILE A 146 11.78 8.29 -3.38
C ILE A 146 11.16 8.54 -4.77
N CYS A 147 10.06 9.28 -4.86
CA CYS A 147 9.43 9.60 -6.14
C CYS A 147 10.36 10.36 -7.10
N LYS A 148 11.18 11.28 -6.58
CA LYS A 148 12.13 12.04 -7.39
C LYS A 148 13.30 11.23 -7.93
N THR A 149 13.71 10.18 -7.22
CA THR A 149 14.90 9.40 -7.55
C THR A 149 14.59 8.02 -8.13
N CYS A 150 13.32 7.59 -8.08
CA CYS A 150 12.89 6.29 -8.60
C CYS A 150 13.11 6.23 -10.12
N GLN A 151 13.93 5.27 -10.56
CA GLN A 151 14.22 5.06 -11.98
C GLN A 151 13.22 4.09 -12.64
N LYS A 152 12.30 3.53 -11.86
CA LYS A 152 11.31 2.59 -12.38
C LYS A 152 10.06 3.34 -12.84
N PRO A 153 9.42 2.89 -13.92
CA PRO A 153 8.13 3.41 -14.32
C PRO A 153 7.10 3.33 -13.18
N LEU A 154 6.35 4.42 -12.97
CA LEU A 154 5.33 4.51 -11.95
C LEU A 154 3.94 4.68 -12.58
N PHE A 155 2.95 4.02 -12.00
CA PHE A 155 1.54 4.29 -12.23
C PHE A 155 0.91 4.82 -10.94
N ILE A 156 0.21 5.94 -11.04
CA ILE A 156 -0.48 6.55 -9.91
C ILE A 156 -1.97 6.62 -10.24
N GLY A 157 -2.77 5.80 -9.55
CA GLY A 157 -4.23 5.79 -9.66
C GLY A 157 -4.86 6.29 -8.36
N HIS A 158 -5.87 7.17 -8.46
CA HIS A 158 -6.56 7.72 -7.29
C HIS A 158 -8.04 7.92 -7.57
N GLY A 159 -8.88 7.64 -6.57
CA GLY A 159 -10.30 7.92 -6.67
C GLY A 159 -10.59 9.42 -6.51
N GLU A 160 -11.45 9.96 -7.37
CA GLU A 160 -11.83 11.39 -7.34
C GLU A 160 -12.46 11.78 -5.99
N ASN A 161 -13.30 10.90 -5.45
CA ASN A 161 -14.08 11.13 -4.22
C ASN A 161 -13.49 10.39 -3.00
N ASP A 162 -12.18 10.14 -3.00
CA ASP A 162 -11.51 9.48 -1.87
C ASP A 162 -11.46 10.42 -0.64
N THR A 163 -12.23 10.07 0.39
CA THR A 163 -12.29 10.79 1.65
C THR A 163 -11.35 10.21 2.73
N SER A 164 -10.79 9.03 2.51
CA SER A 164 -9.87 8.36 3.45
C SER A 164 -8.42 8.79 3.23
N VAL A 165 -8.01 8.89 1.97
CA VAL A 165 -6.74 9.45 1.51
C VAL A 165 -7.08 10.43 0.42
N SER A 166 -7.06 11.73 0.72
CA SER A 166 -7.48 12.77 -0.23
C SER A 166 -6.70 12.72 -1.54
N LEU A 167 -7.35 13.14 -2.63
CA LEU A 167 -6.77 13.20 -3.98
C LEU A 167 -5.44 13.97 -4.02
N ASP A 168 -5.25 14.98 -3.14
CA ASP A 168 -3.98 15.69 -2.96
C ASP A 168 -2.76 14.76 -2.81
N ASN A 169 -2.94 13.61 -2.15
CA ASN A 169 -1.85 12.63 -2.04
C ASN A 169 -1.42 12.09 -3.42
N GLY A 170 -2.38 11.76 -4.28
CA GLY A 170 -2.10 11.35 -5.66
C GLY A 170 -1.44 12.46 -6.47
N GLU A 171 -1.89 13.71 -6.32
CA GLU A 171 -1.33 14.89 -6.97
C GLU A 171 0.13 15.15 -6.54
N ARG A 172 0.41 15.03 -5.24
CA ARG A 172 1.77 15.16 -4.69
C ARG A 172 2.71 14.09 -5.27
N LEU A 173 2.30 12.82 -5.25
CA LEU A 173 3.09 11.71 -5.82
C LEU A 173 3.34 11.93 -7.32
N SER A 174 2.30 12.31 -8.08
CA SER A 174 2.38 12.64 -9.51
C SER A 174 3.38 13.75 -9.79
N LYS A 175 3.27 14.86 -9.05
CA LYS A 175 4.18 16.01 -9.16
C LYS A 175 5.62 15.65 -8.84
N TRP A 176 5.87 14.86 -7.80
CA TRP A 176 7.23 14.52 -7.38
C TRP A 176 7.92 13.54 -8.32
N SER A 177 7.18 12.61 -8.89
CA SER A 177 7.69 11.59 -9.82
C SER A 177 7.66 12.03 -11.28
N ASN A 178 7.07 13.20 -11.58
CA ASN A 178 6.77 13.63 -12.95
C ASN A 178 5.98 12.57 -13.73
N THR A 179 5.06 11.87 -13.07
CA THR A 179 4.24 10.80 -13.62
C THR A 179 2.77 11.25 -13.68
N LYS A 180 2.08 10.93 -14.76
CA LYS A 180 0.66 11.27 -14.91
C LYS A 180 -0.19 10.64 -13.82
N LEU A 181 -1.03 11.46 -13.15
CA LEU A 181 -2.08 10.98 -12.26
C LEU A 181 -3.26 10.43 -13.08
N ASN A 182 -3.68 9.22 -12.75
CA ASN A 182 -4.86 8.58 -13.30
C ASN A 182 -6.01 8.72 -12.30
N ILE A 183 -6.80 9.77 -12.44
CA ILE A 183 -8.01 9.98 -11.64
C ILE A 183 -9.08 9.01 -12.13
N ILE A 184 -9.74 8.33 -11.19
CA ILE A 184 -10.87 7.45 -11.45
C ILE A 184 -12.14 8.19 -11.00
N ASP A 185 -12.93 8.56 -11.96
CA ASP A 185 -14.12 9.41 -11.78
C ASP A 185 -15.11 8.76 -10.81
N ASN A 186 -15.67 9.53 -9.90
CA ASN A 186 -16.64 9.12 -8.90
C ASN A 186 -16.19 7.96 -7.98
N ALA A 187 -14.91 7.60 -7.98
CA ALA A 187 -14.39 6.52 -7.16
C ALA A 187 -14.02 7.01 -5.75
N ASP A 188 -14.36 6.21 -4.76
CA ASP A 188 -13.95 6.32 -3.37
C ASP A 188 -12.58 5.66 -3.13
N HIS A 189 -12.17 5.57 -1.86
CA HIS A 189 -10.91 4.96 -1.44
C HIS A 189 -10.72 3.50 -1.89
N VAL A 190 -11.81 2.75 -1.99
CA VAL A 190 -11.82 1.32 -2.37
C VAL A 190 -12.33 1.09 -3.79
N PHE A 191 -12.45 2.16 -4.58
CA PHE A 191 -12.89 2.09 -5.98
C PHE A 191 -14.24 1.40 -6.15
N GLN A 192 -15.21 1.74 -5.29
CA GLN A 192 -16.57 1.20 -5.24
C GLN A 192 -16.61 -0.31 -4.88
N SER A 193 -15.51 -0.87 -4.42
CA SER A 193 -15.49 -2.27 -3.94
C SER A 193 -15.85 -2.36 -2.46
N LYS A 194 -16.18 -3.57 -2.02
CA LYS A 194 -16.40 -3.88 -0.61
C LYS A 194 -15.81 -5.26 -0.29
N HIS A 195 -15.64 -5.56 0.96
CA HIS A 195 -15.20 -6.88 1.38
C HIS A 195 -16.18 -7.49 2.40
N PRO A 196 -16.67 -8.72 2.21
CA PRO A 196 -16.39 -9.60 1.06
C PRO A 196 -17.05 -9.10 -0.23
N TRP A 197 -16.43 -9.38 -1.37
CA TRP A 197 -17.01 -9.15 -2.70
C TRP A 197 -17.64 -10.45 -3.20
N ILE A 198 -18.93 -10.42 -3.51
CA ILE A 198 -19.72 -11.61 -3.89
C ILE A 198 -20.24 -11.55 -5.33
N GLU A 199 -20.04 -10.40 -6.01
CA GLU A 199 -20.49 -10.24 -7.40
C GLU A 199 -19.50 -10.90 -8.37
N GLU A 200 -20.00 -11.37 -9.51
CA GLU A 200 -19.17 -11.98 -10.56
C GLU A 200 -18.30 -10.95 -11.31
N THR A 201 -18.74 -9.70 -11.35
CA THR A 201 -18.05 -8.61 -12.05
C THR A 201 -17.51 -7.58 -11.09
N LEU A 202 -16.39 -6.97 -11.43
CA LEU A 202 -15.84 -5.85 -10.66
C LEU A 202 -16.72 -4.61 -10.79
N PRO A 203 -16.79 -3.74 -9.76
CA PRO A 203 -17.41 -2.44 -9.89
C PRO A 203 -16.67 -1.62 -10.95
N HIS A 204 -17.40 -0.71 -11.60
CA HIS A 204 -16.88 0.04 -12.75
C HIS A 204 -15.56 0.76 -12.46
N ALA A 205 -15.48 1.45 -11.32
CA ALA A 205 -14.28 2.19 -10.94
C ALA A 205 -13.07 1.27 -10.76
N LEU A 206 -13.22 0.14 -10.05
CA LEU A 206 -12.12 -0.82 -9.86
C LEU A 206 -11.74 -1.49 -11.18
N LYS A 207 -12.70 -1.81 -12.04
CA LYS A 207 -12.44 -2.36 -13.38
C LYS A 207 -11.61 -1.39 -14.21
N THR A 208 -12.00 -0.11 -14.27
CA THR A 208 -11.29 0.95 -14.97
C THR A 208 -9.85 1.10 -14.45
N LEU A 209 -9.67 1.08 -13.15
CA LEU A 209 -8.34 1.15 -12.53
C LEU A 209 -7.48 -0.05 -12.92
N CYS A 210 -8.03 -1.26 -12.88
CA CYS A 210 -7.34 -2.49 -13.29
C CYS A 210 -6.92 -2.46 -14.77
N GLU A 211 -7.81 -2.02 -15.66
CA GLU A 211 -7.53 -1.92 -17.09
C GLU A 211 -6.44 -0.87 -17.41
N ARG A 212 -6.49 0.29 -16.73
CA ARG A 212 -5.44 1.31 -16.88
C ARG A 212 -4.09 0.84 -16.33
N THR A 213 -4.10 0.13 -15.20
CA THR A 213 -2.89 -0.47 -14.60
C THR A 213 -2.32 -1.54 -15.50
N GLU A 214 -3.14 -2.43 -16.04
CA GLU A 214 -2.71 -3.47 -16.96
C GLU A 214 -2.06 -2.87 -18.22
N ARG A 215 -2.70 -1.90 -18.86
CA ARG A 215 -2.14 -1.20 -20.02
C ARG A 215 -0.78 -0.55 -19.71
N PHE A 216 -0.63 0.00 -18.52
CA PHE A 216 0.66 0.52 -18.09
C PHE A 216 1.71 -0.59 -17.95
N ILE A 217 1.37 -1.72 -17.32
CA ILE A 217 2.26 -2.87 -17.15
C ILE A 217 2.70 -3.41 -18.51
N SER A 218 1.77 -3.67 -19.43
CA SER A 218 2.05 -4.19 -20.77
C SER A 218 3.04 -3.30 -21.54
N ASN A 219 2.93 -1.98 -21.38
CA ASN A 219 3.81 -1.03 -22.05
C ASN A 219 5.21 -0.92 -21.39
N THR A 220 5.42 -1.53 -20.21
CA THR A 220 6.72 -1.51 -19.49
C THR A 220 7.51 -2.80 -19.66
N VAL A 221 6.95 -3.80 -20.31
CA VAL A 221 7.57 -5.15 -20.50
C VAL A 221 8.42 -5.23 -21.79
N ILE A 222 8.61 -4.15 -22.52
CA ILE A 222 9.42 -4.11 -23.74
C ILE A 222 10.91 -3.97 -23.43
#